data_38bd57e4585c258bf43d789357e8c507
#
_entry.id   38bd57e4585c258bf43d789357e8c507
#
_cell.length_a   1.000
_cell.length_b   1.000
_cell.length_c   1.000
_cell.angle_alpha   90.00
_cell.angle_beta   90.00
_cell.angle_gamma   90.00
#
_symmetry.space_group_name_H-M   'P 1'
#
loop_
_entity.id
_entity.type
_entity.pdbx_description
1 polymer ?
#
loop_
_entity_poly.entity_id
_entity_poly.type
_entity_poly.pdbx_seq_one_letter_code
_entity_poly.pdbx_strand_id
1 'polypeptide(L)'
;MINRRNFLKTVLAGGFIIGTGSLLSACKGIIRNDLQPPGGALETTPGLDETDVTILHYASLAPSGHNSQPWFVKIIGPKKWIVGIDSQRRLPAVDPENREALLSIGAFIENLSIAAGTLGFQIQTEIVAKTSMDEEIVKISLIKAKPVKYPLERIIKRRTIRSGFQSVEIRSSDFLALSEPLKDRLFYIPRDTEHAQCIQEGAVENFKAQSYRAEAQKELSQWMHLKTSDAKKHRSGLTTESMEISGFTGWYVRAFMDKEDVMKESFIKRGIDKVAKQAAEGGGWFIITSRGEGISDLINTGRRFERMALKAREHKLAIHPMTQFLEEKEGRDAIAKNHDDSMIPQFVLRVGYLSNYPDPVSLRRPVSWFIRT
;
A
#
# COMPACT_ATOMS: atom_id res chain seq x y z
N MET A 1 32.70 20.92 -17.75
CA MET A 1 31.24 20.99 -17.73
C MET A 1 30.71 20.66 -19.12
N ILE A 2 30.17 19.48 -19.30
CA ILE A 2 29.63 19.04 -20.61
C ILE A 2 28.27 19.68 -20.79
N ASN A 3 28.15 20.50 -21.85
CA ASN A 3 26.96 21.25 -22.19
C ASN A 3 25.82 20.30 -22.62
N ARG A 4 24.65 20.38 -21.96
CA ARG A 4 23.44 19.52 -22.15
C ARG A 4 23.03 19.36 -23.63
N ARG A 5 23.29 20.37 -24.45
CA ARG A 5 22.93 20.40 -25.87
C ARG A 5 23.85 19.52 -26.75
N ASN A 6 25.11 19.32 -26.35
CA ASN A 6 26.07 18.51 -27.06
C ASN A 6 25.94 17.01 -26.74
N PHE A 7 25.49 16.67 -25.52
CA PHE A 7 25.22 15.28 -25.14
C PHE A 7 24.07 14.67 -25.96
N LEU A 8 23.00 15.41 -26.19
CA LEU A 8 21.88 14.96 -27.03
C LEU A 8 22.24 14.77 -28.50
N LYS A 9 23.18 15.56 -29.04
CA LYS A 9 23.66 15.41 -30.43
C LYS A 9 24.59 14.22 -30.63
N THR A 10 25.34 13.85 -29.58
CA THR A 10 26.28 12.69 -29.65
C THR A 10 25.53 11.37 -29.57
N VAL A 11 24.38 11.32 -28.88
CA VAL A 11 23.53 10.11 -28.81
C VAL A 11 22.78 9.84 -30.11
N LEU A 12 22.53 10.86 -30.91
CA LEU A 12 21.82 10.76 -32.21
C LEU A 12 22.74 10.45 -33.41
N ALA A 13 24.05 10.64 -33.26
CA ALA A 13 25.02 10.47 -34.37
C ALA A 13 25.86 9.20 -34.29
N GLY A 14 25.81 8.46 -33.21
CA GLY A 14 26.54 7.20 -33.03
C GLY A 14 25.63 6.00 -33.19
N GLY A 15 25.57 5.38 -34.36
CA GLY A 15 24.96 4.08 -34.55
C GLY A 15 25.64 3.04 -33.66
N PHE A 16 25.04 2.73 -32.52
CA PHE A 16 25.53 1.70 -31.60
C PHE A 16 24.76 0.40 -31.81
N ILE A 17 25.39 -0.53 -32.50
CA ILE A 17 25.13 -1.95 -32.32
C ILE A 17 25.85 -2.38 -31.04
N ILE A 18 25.19 -2.32 -29.92
CA ILE A 18 25.59 -3.01 -28.69
C ILE A 18 24.40 -3.86 -28.24
N GLY A 19 24.68 -5.13 -27.93
CA GLY A 19 23.73 -6.20 -27.62
C GLY A 19 22.45 -5.76 -26.89
N THR A 20 21.35 -6.07 -27.52
CA THR A 20 19.98 -5.70 -27.10
C THR A 20 19.56 -6.19 -25.71
N GLY A 21 20.38 -7.00 -25.03
CA GLY A 21 20.10 -7.53 -23.69
C GLY A 21 20.45 -6.58 -22.52
N SER A 22 21.52 -5.77 -22.65
CA SER A 22 22.01 -4.95 -21.53
C SER A 22 21.34 -3.58 -21.41
N LEU A 23 20.83 -3.00 -22.48
CA LEU A 23 20.12 -1.71 -22.44
C LEU A 23 18.72 -1.83 -21.84
N LEU A 24 18.04 -2.94 -22.05
CA LEU A 24 16.73 -3.21 -21.45
C LEU A 24 16.81 -3.42 -19.94
N SER A 25 17.94 -3.97 -19.45
CA SER A 25 18.17 -4.18 -18.02
C SER A 25 18.43 -2.87 -17.25
N ALA A 26 19.10 -1.90 -17.89
CA ALA A 26 19.37 -0.59 -17.29
C ALA A 26 18.11 0.29 -17.14
N CYS A 27 17.05 0.02 -17.92
CA CYS A 27 15.79 0.74 -17.86
C CYS A 27 14.84 0.20 -16.78
N LYS A 28 15.12 -0.93 -16.14
CA LYS A 28 14.27 -1.55 -15.13
C LYS A 28 14.69 -1.08 -13.73
N GLY A 29 13.73 -0.62 -12.96
CA GLY A 29 13.96 -0.31 -11.55
C GLY A 29 13.87 -1.56 -10.69
N ILE A 30 14.11 -1.38 -9.40
CA ILE A 30 14.14 -2.48 -8.44
C ILE A 30 12.73 -2.86 -7.99
N ILE A 31 12.45 -4.15 -7.97
CA ILE A 31 11.20 -4.73 -7.48
C ILE A 31 11.46 -5.70 -6.32
N ARG A 32 10.40 -6.12 -5.63
CA ARG A 32 10.49 -7.00 -4.46
C ARG A 32 11.34 -8.24 -4.71
N ASN A 33 11.13 -8.93 -5.83
CA ASN A 33 11.83 -10.17 -6.13
C ASN A 33 13.35 -10.00 -6.31
N ASP A 34 13.80 -8.81 -6.70
CA ASP A 34 15.24 -8.52 -6.87
C ASP A 34 15.99 -8.44 -5.53
N LEU A 35 15.26 -8.35 -4.41
CA LEU A 35 15.81 -8.23 -3.05
C LEU A 35 15.61 -9.50 -2.20
N GLN A 36 15.00 -10.53 -2.75
CA GLN A 36 14.89 -11.81 -2.05
C GLN A 36 16.24 -12.55 -2.09
N PRO A 37 16.63 -13.20 -0.99
CA PRO A 37 17.82 -14.04 -1.00
C PRO A 37 17.71 -15.16 -2.04
N PRO A 38 18.81 -15.59 -2.65
CA PRO A 38 18.83 -16.77 -3.51
C PRO A 38 18.23 -17.98 -2.77
N GLY A 39 17.31 -18.69 -3.44
CA GLY A 39 16.64 -19.85 -2.84
C GLY A 39 15.47 -19.53 -1.91
N GLY A 40 15.13 -18.25 -1.71
CA GLY A 40 13.98 -17.84 -0.88
C GLY A 40 14.18 -18.04 0.62
N ALA A 41 15.39 -18.36 1.09
CA ALA A 41 15.71 -18.50 2.51
C ALA A 41 15.48 -17.15 3.23
N LEU A 42 14.79 -17.17 4.35
CA LEU A 42 14.60 -16.00 5.20
C LEU A 42 15.84 -15.78 6.08
N GLU A 43 16.17 -14.50 6.29
CA GLU A 43 17.27 -14.12 7.18
C GLU A 43 16.96 -14.56 8.62
N THR A 44 17.93 -15.18 9.30
CA THR A 44 17.81 -15.50 10.72
C THR A 44 17.68 -14.22 11.54
N THR A 45 16.79 -14.22 12.53
CA THR A 45 16.54 -13.05 13.38
C THR A 45 16.72 -13.48 14.84
N PRO A 46 17.60 -12.84 15.62
CA PRO A 46 17.80 -13.18 17.02
C PRO A 46 16.50 -13.20 17.82
N GLY A 47 16.31 -14.23 18.64
CA GLY A 47 15.13 -14.38 19.48
C GLY A 47 13.89 -14.97 18.77
N LEU A 48 13.98 -15.28 17.48
CA LEU A 48 12.91 -15.90 16.70
C LEU A 48 13.38 -17.24 16.10
N ASP A 49 12.48 -18.23 16.09
CA ASP A 49 12.71 -19.44 15.30
C ASP A 49 12.26 -19.24 13.84
N GLU A 50 12.52 -20.22 12.97
CA GLU A 50 12.20 -20.19 11.55
C GLU A 50 10.69 -20.00 11.31
N THR A 51 9.85 -20.60 12.15
CA THR A 51 8.39 -20.46 12.08
C THR A 51 7.97 -19.02 12.37
N ASP A 52 8.56 -18.40 13.39
CA ASP A 52 8.29 -16.99 13.76
C ASP A 52 8.68 -16.04 12.62
N VAL A 53 9.89 -16.24 12.08
CA VAL A 53 10.39 -15.43 10.95
C VAL A 53 9.47 -15.59 9.74
N THR A 54 9.03 -16.81 9.45
CA THR A 54 8.11 -17.08 8.33
C THR A 54 6.77 -16.37 8.53
N ILE A 55 6.17 -16.47 9.71
CA ILE A 55 4.90 -15.79 10.03
C ILE A 55 5.06 -14.26 9.85
N LEU A 56 6.11 -13.68 10.41
CA LEU A 56 6.37 -12.24 10.35
C LEU A 56 6.73 -11.76 8.95
N HIS A 57 7.40 -12.59 8.14
CA HIS A 57 7.63 -12.30 6.74
C HIS A 57 6.30 -12.11 5.98
N TYR A 58 5.37 -13.08 6.08
CA TYR A 58 4.06 -12.95 5.46
C TYR A 58 3.27 -11.74 5.99
N ALA A 59 3.32 -11.50 7.29
CA ALA A 59 2.69 -10.33 7.91
C ALA A 59 3.20 -9.01 7.29
N SER A 60 4.51 -8.90 7.04
CA SER A 60 5.16 -7.73 6.47
C SER A 60 4.75 -7.41 5.02
N LEU A 61 4.09 -8.34 4.33
CA LEU A 61 3.57 -8.11 2.97
C LEU A 61 2.28 -7.27 2.95
N ALA A 62 1.74 -6.91 4.10
CA ALA A 62 0.59 -6.05 4.25
C ALA A 62 0.77 -4.68 3.56
N PRO A 63 -0.32 -4.01 3.12
CA PRO A 63 -0.28 -2.64 2.65
C PRO A 63 -0.11 -1.64 3.80
N SER A 64 0.33 -0.42 3.46
CA SER A 64 0.34 0.71 4.38
C SER A 64 0.36 2.03 3.62
N GLY A 65 -0.08 3.11 4.26
CA GLY A 65 0.04 4.47 3.74
C GLY A 65 1.47 4.75 3.29
N HIS A 66 1.66 5.32 2.10
CA HIS A 66 2.97 5.57 1.46
C HIS A 66 3.94 4.37 1.44
N ASN A 67 3.46 3.12 1.65
CA ASN A 67 4.31 1.95 1.90
C ASN A 67 5.32 2.19 3.04
N SER A 68 4.92 2.98 4.03
CA SER A 68 5.75 3.33 5.19
C SER A 68 6.11 2.13 6.03
N GLN A 69 5.25 1.07 6.02
CA GLN A 69 5.42 -0.13 6.83
C GLN A 69 5.61 0.24 8.31
N PRO A 70 4.59 0.86 8.94
CA PRO A 70 4.75 1.53 10.24
C PRO A 70 4.97 0.57 11.41
N TRP A 71 4.79 -0.73 11.18
CA TRP A 71 4.88 -1.74 12.24
C TRP A 71 6.30 -1.97 12.74
N PHE A 72 6.38 -2.26 14.05
CA PHE A 72 7.45 -2.99 14.68
C PHE A 72 6.86 -4.18 15.47
N VAL A 73 7.70 -5.16 15.80
CA VAL A 73 7.34 -6.30 16.65
C VAL A 73 8.32 -6.38 17.79
N LYS A 74 7.83 -6.23 19.03
CA LYS A 74 8.61 -6.41 20.26
C LYS A 74 8.40 -7.81 20.79
N ILE A 75 9.50 -8.54 21.00
CA ILE A 75 9.46 -9.88 21.56
C ILE A 75 9.33 -9.76 23.08
N ILE A 76 8.27 -10.31 23.66
CA ILE A 76 8.02 -10.31 25.11
C ILE A 76 8.05 -11.72 25.72
N GLY A 77 8.35 -12.73 24.91
CA GLY A 77 8.50 -14.13 25.32
C GLY A 77 8.28 -15.07 24.14
N PRO A 78 8.50 -16.38 24.34
CA PRO A 78 8.30 -17.38 23.30
C PRO A 78 6.86 -17.33 22.75
N LYS A 79 6.73 -17.11 21.42
CA LYS A 79 5.42 -16.97 20.74
C LYS A 79 4.53 -15.87 21.31
N LYS A 80 5.12 -14.85 21.95
CA LYS A 80 4.40 -13.70 22.52
C LYS A 80 5.07 -12.41 22.08
N TRP A 81 4.31 -11.56 21.41
CA TRP A 81 4.81 -10.33 20.79
C TRP A 81 3.89 -9.16 21.08
N ILE A 82 4.44 -7.95 20.98
CA ILE A 82 3.66 -6.72 20.85
C ILE A 82 3.90 -6.20 19.44
N VAL A 83 2.83 -6.01 18.68
CA VAL A 83 2.85 -5.28 17.42
C VAL A 83 2.54 -3.83 17.72
N GLY A 84 3.37 -2.94 17.24
CA GLY A 84 3.25 -1.52 17.47
C GLY A 84 3.50 -0.66 16.24
N ILE A 85 3.38 0.66 16.43
CA ILE A 85 3.61 1.71 15.42
C ILE A 85 4.92 2.42 15.75
N ASP A 86 5.89 2.29 14.85
CA ASP A 86 7.16 3.00 14.90
C ASP A 86 6.92 4.51 14.66
N SER A 87 7.20 5.33 15.66
CA SER A 87 7.00 6.78 15.62
C SER A 87 7.73 7.46 14.44
N GLN A 88 8.87 6.91 14.01
CA GLN A 88 9.62 7.42 12.86
C GLN A 88 8.98 7.08 11.49
N ARG A 89 7.94 6.26 11.50
CA ARG A 89 7.24 5.80 10.29
C ARG A 89 5.80 6.27 10.19
N ARG A 90 5.41 7.14 11.09
CA ARG A 90 4.13 7.85 11.05
C ARG A 90 4.12 8.84 9.90
N LEU A 91 2.93 9.24 9.52
CA LEU A 91 2.66 10.22 8.46
C LEU A 91 1.92 11.42 9.06
N PRO A 92 2.56 12.23 9.93
CA PRO A 92 1.87 13.25 10.72
C PRO A 92 1.20 14.33 9.87
N ALA A 93 1.62 14.52 8.62
CA ALA A 93 1.01 15.51 7.74
C ALA A 93 -0.29 15.02 7.08
N VAL A 94 -0.40 13.72 6.76
CA VAL A 94 -1.59 13.16 6.10
C VAL A 94 -2.41 12.24 6.99
N ASP A 95 -1.80 11.67 8.05
CA ASP A 95 -2.43 10.78 9.03
C ASP A 95 -2.11 11.22 10.47
N PRO A 96 -2.48 12.45 10.88
CA PRO A 96 -2.11 13.03 12.19
C PRO A 96 -2.64 12.22 13.37
N GLU A 97 -3.74 11.50 13.19
CA GLU A 97 -4.39 10.70 14.23
C GLU A 97 -4.01 9.22 14.18
N ASN A 98 -3.05 8.82 13.33
CA ASN A 98 -2.64 7.43 13.08
C ASN A 98 -3.79 6.50 12.65
N ARG A 99 -4.86 7.01 12.05
CA ARG A 99 -5.99 6.22 11.53
C ARG A 99 -5.52 5.20 10.50
N GLU A 100 -4.75 5.63 9.50
CA GLU A 100 -4.22 4.75 8.46
C GLU A 100 -3.13 3.83 8.98
N ALA A 101 -2.32 4.29 9.93
CA ALA A 101 -1.36 3.44 10.61
C ALA A 101 -2.06 2.28 11.34
N LEU A 102 -3.16 2.53 12.06
CA LEU A 102 -3.95 1.49 12.74
C LEU A 102 -4.62 0.53 11.74
N LEU A 103 -5.16 1.03 10.61
CA LEU A 103 -5.66 0.20 9.52
C LEU A 103 -4.55 -0.70 8.95
N SER A 104 -3.33 -0.17 8.82
CA SER A 104 -2.16 -0.91 8.35
C SER A 104 -1.73 -2.00 9.35
N ILE A 105 -1.78 -1.72 10.66
CA ILE A 105 -1.58 -2.74 11.72
C ILE A 105 -2.64 -3.83 11.61
N GLY A 106 -3.90 -3.47 11.33
CA GLY A 106 -4.96 -4.44 11.08
C GLY A 106 -4.63 -5.38 9.92
N ALA A 107 -4.19 -4.83 8.78
CA ALA A 107 -3.79 -5.62 7.62
C ALA A 107 -2.57 -6.53 7.92
N PHE A 108 -1.59 -6.02 8.68
CA PHE A 108 -0.44 -6.81 9.15
C PHE A 108 -0.88 -7.99 10.02
N ILE A 109 -1.79 -7.76 10.98
CA ILE A 109 -2.32 -8.81 11.88
C ILE A 109 -3.13 -9.83 11.09
N GLU A 110 -3.86 -9.44 10.05
CA GLU A 110 -4.61 -10.40 9.23
C GLU A 110 -3.67 -11.35 8.49
N ASN A 111 -2.64 -10.82 7.82
CA ASN A 111 -1.63 -11.65 7.15
C ASN A 111 -0.88 -12.55 8.17
N LEU A 112 -0.55 -12.02 9.36
CA LEU A 112 0.04 -12.77 10.45
C LEU A 112 -0.87 -13.93 10.87
N SER A 113 -2.15 -13.68 11.07
CA SER A 113 -3.15 -14.68 11.47
C SER A 113 -3.28 -15.80 10.45
N ILE A 114 -3.32 -15.44 9.16
CA ILE A 114 -3.41 -16.41 8.06
C ILE A 114 -2.14 -17.29 8.02
N ALA A 115 -0.96 -16.67 8.05
CA ALA A 115 0.31 -17.39 8.02
C ALA A 115 0.47 -18.30 9.24
N ALA A 116 0.16 -17.81 10.45
CA ALA A 116 0.17 -18.60 11.67
C ALA A 116 -0.78 -19.81 11.56
N GLY A 117 -1.99 -19.60 11.03
CA GLY A 117 -2.97 -20.65 10.82
C GLY A 117 -2.46 -21.79 9.93
N THR A 118 -1.74 -21.47 8.85
CA THR A 118 -1.16 -22.49 7.96
C THR A 118 -0.03 -23.28 8.61
N LEU A 119 0.65 -22.67 9.59
CA LEU A 119 1.77 -23.26 10.33
C LEU A 119 1.35 -23.92 11.67
N GLY A 120 0.04 -24.09 11.88
CA GLY A 120 -0.49 -24.78 13.05
C GLY A 120 -0.57 -23.94 14.31
N PHE A 121 -0.81 -22.64 14.17
CA PHE A 121 -1.04 -21.73 15.29
C PHE A 121 -2.32 -20.92 15.09
N GLN A 122 -3.02 -20.68 16.18
CA GLN A 122 -4.07 -19.66 16.28
C GLN A 122 -3.52 -18.45 17.01
N ILE A 123 -3.89 -17.25 16.59
CA ILE A 123 -3.52 -16.03 17.31
C ILE A 123 -4.59 -15.63 18.34
N GLN A 124 -4.14 -15.17 19.50
CA GLN A 124 -4.93 -14.37 20.42
C GLN A 124 -4.40 -12.95 20.42
N THR A 125 -5.29 -11.97 20.39
CA THR A 125 -4.96 -10.56 20.33
C THR A 125 -5.59 -9.82 21.49
N GLU A 126 -4.82 -8.92 22.11
CA GLU A 126 -5.25 -8.02 23.18
C GLU A 126 -4.78 -6.61 22.81
N ILE A 127 -5.71 -5.64 22.71
CA ILE A 127 -5.34 -4.25 22.50
C ILE A 127 -4.78 -3.70 23.81
N VAL A 128 -3.55 -3.21 23.76
CA VAL A 128 -2.84 -2.64 24.92
C VAL A 128 -2.77 -1.11 24.84
N ALA A 129 -2.91 -0.54 23.64
CA ALA A 129 -2.94 0.90 23.42
C ALA A 129 -4.18 1.54 24.05
N LYS A 130 -4.00 2.71 24.64
CA LYS A 130 -5.08 3.56 25.17
C LYS A 130 -5.48 4.64 24.18
N THR A 131 -4.52 5.10 23.38
CA THR A 131 -4.70 6.13 22.35
C THR A 131 -4.09 5.68 21.03
N SER A 132 -4.53 6.28 19.92
CA SER A 132 -3.94 6.04 18.58
C SER A 132 -2.48 6.49 18.49
N MET A 133 -2.01 7.29 19.45
CA MET A 133 -0.64 7.83 19.51
C MET A 133 0.32 6.93 20.27
N ASP A 134 -0.15 5.89 20.95
CA ASP A 134 0.72 4.94 21.63
C ASP A 134 1.59 4.19 20.61
N GLU A 135 2.77 3.74 21.03
CA GLU A 135 3.62 2.92 20.17
C GLU A 135 3.25 1.44 20.24
N GLU A 136 2.98 0.93 21.43
CA GLU A 136 2.58 -0.47 21.63
C GLU A 136 1.06 -0.60 21.43
N ILE A 137 0.63 -1.33 20.41
CA ILE A 137 -0.78 -1.34 20.02
C ILE A 137 -1.49 -2.64 20.38
N VAL A 138 -0.95 -3.78 19.95
CA VAL A 138 -1.62 -5.08 20.13
C VAL A 138 -0.63 -6.11 20.61
N LYS A 139 -0.95 -6.75 21.71
CA LYS A 139 -0.27 -7.97 22.17
C LYS A 139 -0.82 -9.18 21.44
N ILE A 140 0.07 -10.01 20.93
CA ILE A 140 -0.24 -11.22 20.18
C ILE A 140 0.38 -12.44 20.90
N SER A 141 -0.43 -13.48 21.05
CA SER A 141 0.05 -14.79 21.51
C SER A 141 -0.29 -15.86 20.47
N LEU A 142 0.69 -16.65 20.07
CA LEU A 142 0.51 -17.79 19.18
C LEU A 142 0.25 -19.05 20.02
N ILE A 143 -0.88 -19.70 19.81
CA ILE A 143 -1.30 -20.91 20.49
C ILE A 143 -1.32 -22.06 19.48
N LYS A 144 -0.75 -23.20 19.81
CA LYS A 144 -0.79 -24.38 18.93
C LYS A 144 -2.22 -24.77 18.58
N ALA A 145 -2.47 -24.99 17.31
CA ALA A 145 -3.76 -25.37 16.74
C ALA A 145 -3.56 -26.34 15.56
N LYS A 146 -4.66 -26.88 15.02
CA LYS A 146 -4.60 -27.63 13.77
C LYS A 146 -4.30 -26.70 12.60
N PRO A 147 -3.35 -27.07 11.70
CA PRO A 147 -3.08 -26.25 10.51
C PRO A 147 -4.32 -26.06 9.65
N VAL A 148 -4.52 -24.83 9.15
CA VAL A 148 -5.59 -24.44 8.26
C VAL A 148 -5.05 -24.36 6.83
N LYS A 149 -5.74 -24.94 5.87
CA LYS A 149 -5.37 -24.80 4.46
C LYS A 149 -5.75 -23.38 3.96
N TYR A 150 -4.76 -22.62 3.55
CA TYR A 150 -4.94 -21.33 2.90
C TYR A 150 -3.86 -21.12 1.83
N PRO A 151 -4.20 -20.63 0.63
CA PRO A 151 -3.21 -20.37 -0.41
C PRO A 151 -2.41 -19.11 -0.08
N LEU A 152 -1.25 -19.25 0.58
CA LEU A 152 -0.36 -18.13 0.96
C LEU A 152 0.11 -17.30 -0.25
N GLU A 153 0.03 -17.87 -1.44
CA GLU A 153 0.24 -17.19 -2.71
C GLU A 153 -0.62 -15.91 -2.86
N ARG A 154 -1.81 -15.87 -2.25
CA ARG A 154 -2.65 -14.67 -2.22
C ARG A 154 -1.94 -13.51 -1.53
N ILE A 155 -1.28 -13.77 -0.40
CA ILE A 155 -0.50 -12.77 0.33
C ILE A 155 0.70 -12.31 -0.51
N ILE A 156 1.44 -13.27 -1.07
CA ILE A 156 2.62 -12.99 -1.91
C ILE A 156 2.23 -12.13 -3.11
N LYS A 157 1.13 -12.45 -3.79
CA LYS A 157 0.73 -11.81 -5.05
C LYS A 157 -0.17 -10.59 -4.88
N ARG A 158 -0.58 -10.25 -3.66
CA ARG A 158 -1.38 -9.03 -3.43
C ARG A 158 -0.59 -7.79 -3.87
N ARG A 159 -1.25 -6.91 -4.62
CA ARG A 159 -0.69 -5.68 -5.14
C ARG A 159 -1.74 -4.58 -5.19
N THR A 160 -1.36 -3.34 -4.88
CA THR A 160 -2.11 -2.15 -5.25
C THR A 160 -1.82 -1.81 -6.70
N ILE A 161 -2.88 -1.66 -7.50
CA ILE A 161 -2.81 -1.33 -8.93
C ILE A 161 -3.29 0.09 -9.12
N ARG A 162 -2.63 0.85 -9.99
CA ARG A 162 -2.95 2.28 -10.21
C ARG A 162 -3.41 2.61 -11.62
N SER A 163 -3.29 1.71 -12.58
CA SER A 163 -3.64 1.97 -13.98
C SER A 163 -4.12 0.72 -14.70
N GLY A 164 -4.71 0.91 -15.88
CA GLY A 164 -5.17 -0.18 -16.74
C GLY A 164 -6.49 -0.80 -16.32
N PHE A 165 -7.30 -0.09 -15.57
CA PHE A 165 -8.62 -0.54 -15.17
C PHE A 165 -9.59 -0.47 -16.34
N GLN A 166 -10.32 -1.56 -16.57
CA GLN A 166 -11.38 -1.59 -17.55
C GLN A 166 -12.59 -0.80 -17.05
N SER A 167 -13.23 -0.08 -17.96
CA SER A 167 -14.45 0.69 -17.68
C SER A 167 -15.69 -0.21 -17.76
N VAL A 168 -15.70 -1.28 -16.97
CA VAL A 168 -16.79 -2.23 -16.87
C VAL A 168 -17.22 -2.33 -15.43
N GLU A 169 -18.51 -2.26 -15.16
CA GLU A 169 -19.08 -2.40 -13.81
C GLU A 169 -18.73 -3.73 -13.16
N ILE A 170 -18.64 -3.72 -11.84
CA ILE A 170 -18.34 -4.92 -11.07
C ILE A 170 -19.57 -5.82 -11.05
N ARG A 171 -19.39 -7.07 -11.45
CA ARG A 171 -20.44 -8.07 -11.42
C ARG A 171 -20.90 -8.34 -9.99
N SER A 172 -22.21 -8.51 -9.80
CA SER A 172 -22.79 -8.78 -8.47
C SER A 172 -22.16 -10.00 -7.79
N SER A 173 -21.81 -11.05 -8.53
CA SER A 173 -21.14 -12.24 -7.99
C SER A 173 -19.76 -11.93 -7.42
N ASP A 174 -18.98 -11.06 -8.09
CA ASP A 174 -17.65 -10.68 -7.64
C ASP A 174 -17.72 -9.72 -6.45
N PHE A 175 -18.69 -8.78 -6.48
CA PHE A 175 -18.97 -7.93 -5.34
C PHE A 175 -19.34 -8.74 -4.10
N LEU A 176 -20.27 -9.71 -4.22
CA LEU A 176 -20.66 -10.58 -3.11
C LEU A 176 -19.47 -11.38 -2.55
N ALA A 177 -18.60 -11.92 -3.42
CA ALA A 177 -17.41 -12.64 -2.99
C ALA A 177 -16.43 -11.76 -2.21
N LEU A 178 -16.27 -10.49 -2.62
CA LEU A 178 -15.38 -9.53 -1.95
C LEU A 178 -16.00 -8.92 -0.69
N SER A 179 -17.32 -8.79 -0.63
CA SER A 179 -18.04 -8.20 0.52
C SER A 179 -18.11 -9.15 1.74
N GLU A 180 -17.95 -10.48 1.53
CA GLU A 180 -18.06 -11.47 2.60
C GLU A 180 -17.29 -11.11 3.89
N PRO A 181 -16.01 -10.68 3.86
CA PRO A 181 -15.30 -10.31 5.07
C PRO A 181 -15.79 -9.02 5.73
N LEU A 182 -16.39 -8.14 4.95
CA LEU A 182 -16.85 -6.80 5.37
C LEU A 182 -18.35 -6.76 5.70
N LYS A 183 -19.11 -7.76 5.21
CA LYS A 183 -20.57 -7.86 5.39
C LYS A 183 -21.26 -6.58 4.89
N ASP A 184 -22.00 -5.91 5.78
CA ASP A 184 -22.75 -4.67 5.58
C ASP A 184 -21.88 -3.40 5.55
N ARG A 185 -20.56 -3.53 5.54
CA ARG A 185 -19.59 -2.41 5.61
C ARG A 185 -18.85 -2.16 4.30
N LEU A 186 -19.21 -2.82 3.21
CA LEU A 186 -18.71 -2.56 1.87
C LEU A 186 -19.85 -2.07 1.00
N PHE A 187 -19.67 -0.89 0.42
CA PHE A 187 -20.62 -0.28 -0.52
C PHE A 187 -19.98 -0.18 -1.89
N TYR A 188 -20.72 -0.58 -2.92
CA TYR A 188 -20.31 -0.41 -4.31
C TYR A 188 -21.10 0.72 -4.96
N ILE A 189 -20.38 1.64 -5.56
CA ILE A 189 -20.93 2.77 -6.31
C ILE A 189 -20.52 2.58 -7.77
N PRO A 190 -21.46 2.18 -8.63
CA PRO A 190 -21.19 1.96 -10.06
C PRO A 190 -20.73 3.23 -10.75
N ARG A 191 -19.83 3.07 -11.75
CA ARG A 191 -19.15 4.18 -12.42
C ARG A 191 -20.07 5.21 -13.10
N ASP A 192 -21.19 4.74 -13.67
CA ASP A 192 -22.07 5.57 -14.49
C ASP A 192 -23.20 6.22 -13.65
N THR A 193 -22.93 6.53 -12.38
CA THR A 193 -23.82 7.21 -11.45
C THR A 193 -23.31 8.60 -11.11
N GLU A 194 -24.24 9.54 -10.84
CA GLU A 194 -23.88 10.87 -10.34
C GLU A 194 -23.03 10.81 -9.08
N HIS A 195 -23.31 9.84 -8.20
CA HIS A 195 -22.54 9.62 -6.98
C HIS A 195 -21.08 9.21 -7.28
N ALA A 196 -20.84 8.33 -8.27
CA ALA A 196 -19.51 7.97 -8.69
C ALA A 196 -18.73 9.17 -9.27
N GLN A 197 -19.43 10.03 -9.99
CA GLN A 197 -18.85 11.28 -10.52
C GLN A 197 -18.45 12.21 -9.39
N CYS A 198 -19.31 12.43 -8.39
CA CYS A 198 -18.94 13.23 -7.20
C CYS A 198 -17.69 12.68 -6.47
N ILE A 199 -17.58 11.35 -6.32
CA ILE A 199 -16.40 10.73 -5.72
C ILE A 199 -15.16 10.92 -6.60
N GLN A 200 -15.30 10.79 -7.92
CA GLN A 200 -14.21 11.01 -8.86
C GLN A 200 -13.68 12.45 -8.78
N GLU A 201 -14.56 13.44 -8.83
CA GLU A 201 -14.22 14.86 -8.71
C GLU A 201 -13.58 15.16 -7.35
N GLY A 202 -14.20 14.70 -6.26
CA GLY A 202 -13.68 14.89 -4.92
C GLY A 202 -12.31 14.21 -4.69
N ALA A 203 -12.06 13.05 -5.31
CA ALA A 203 -10.74 12.41 -5.25
C ALA A 203 -9.64 13.27 -5.88
N VAL A 204 -9.94 13.95 -6.98
CA VAL A 204 -9.01 14.86 -7.65
C VAL A 204 -8.82 16.15 -6.87
N GLU A 205 -9.90 16.74 -6.38
CA GLU A 205 -9.86 18.01 -5.62
C GLU A 205 -9.11 17.84 -4.29
N ASN A 206 -9.39 16.77 -3.55
CA ASN A 206 -8.68 16.51 -2.29
C ASN A 206 -7.21 16.17 -2.52
N PHE A 207 -6.88 15.43 -3.60
CA PHE A 207 -5.48 15.20 -3.96
C PHE A 207 -4.77 16.51 -4.34
N LYS A 208 -5.45 17.41 -5.05
CA LYS A 208 -4.93 18.74 -5.39
C LYS A 208 -4.70 19.58 -4.13
N ALA A 209 -5.69 19.66 -3.23
CA ALA A 209 -5.58 20.37 -1.96
C ALA A 209 -4.39 19.85 -1.14
N GLN A 210 -4.27 18.53 -0.98
CA GLN A 210 -3.16 17.89 -0.28
C GLN A 210 -1.80 18.18 -0.93
N SER A 211 -1.71 18.13 -2.27
CA SER A 211 -0.47 18.38 -3.01
C SER A 211 0.04 19.82 -2.88
N TYR A 212 -0.84 20.78 -2.62
CA TYR A 212 -0.46 22.17 -2.37
C TYR A 212 -0.28 22.50 -0.89
N ARG A 213 -0.57 21.58 0.01
CA ARG A 213 -0.26 21.70 1.43
C ARG A 213 1.21 21.35 1.65
N ALA A 214 2.00 22.34 2.02
CA ALA A 214 3.47 22.25 2.06
C ALA A 214 3.99 21.10 2.93
N GLU A 215 3.35 20.85 4.08
CA GLU A 215 3.72 19.78 5.00
C GLU A 215 3.47 18.40 4.38
N ALA A 216 2.33 18.21 3.72
CA ALA A 216 1.98 16.95 3.08
C ALA A 216 2.90 16.64 1.88
N GLN A 217 3.19 17.67 1.06
CA GLN A 217 4.10 17.50 -0.07
C GLN A 217 5.53 17.23 0.39
N LYS A 218 5.98 17.88 1.46
CA LYS A 218 7.28 17.62 2.09
C LYS A 218 7.36 16.20 2.64
N GLU A 219 6.33 15.74 3.35
CA GLU A 219 6.24 14.37 3.85
C GLU A 219 6.26 13.36 2.70
N LEU A 220 5.45 13.56 1.65
CA LEU A 220 5.49 12.73 0.45
C LEU A 220 6.90 12.64 -0.12
N SER A 221 7.63 13.76 -0.24
CA SER A 221 8.99 13.77 -0.79
C SER A 221 9.97 12.92 0.01
N GLN A 222 9.77 12.77 1.33
CA GLN A 222 10.60 11.92 2.19
C GLN A 222 10.34 10.44 1.96
N TRP A 223 9.09 10.07 1.62
CA TRP A 223 8.71 8.69 1.35
C TRP A 223 8.88 8.27 -0.12
N MET A 224 9.27 9.18 -1.01
CA MET A 224 9.58 8.87 -2.40
C MET A 224 11.05 8.48 -2.56
N HIS A 225 11.29 7.19 -2.80
CA HIS A 225 12.62 6.64 -3.07
C HIS A 225 12.80 6.47 -4.57
N LEU A 226 13.08 7.58 -5.27
CA LEU A 226 13.16 7.62 -6.73
C LEU A 226 14.42 6.91 -7.25
N LYS A 227 15.55 7.05 -6.56
CA LYS A 227 16.81 6.39 -6.95
C LYS A 227 16.83 4.93 -6.51
N THR A 228 17.38 4.06 -7.35
CA THR A 228 17.51 2.62 -7.05
C THR A 228 18.33 2.37 -5.77
N SER A 229 19.34 3.20 -5.48
CA SER A 229 20.14 3.13 -4.25
C SER A 229 19.30 3.36 -3.00
N ASP A 230 18.44 4.40 -3.04
CA ASP A 230 17.58 4.74 -1.91
C ASP A 230 16.50 3.67 -1.70
N ALA A 231 15.92 3.18 -2.79
CA ALA A 231 14.96 2.09 -2.75
C ALA A 231 15.56 0.82 -2.11
N LYS A 232 16.79 0.44 -2.47
CA LYS A 232 17.52 -0.68 -1.87
C LYS A 232 17.83 -0.44 -0.39
N LYS A 233 18.24 0.77 -0.03
CA LYS A 233 18.61 1.15 1.33
C LYS A 233 17.42 1.10 2.28
N HIS A 234 16.27 1.62 1.87
CA HIS A 234 15.11 1.78 2.75
C HIS A 234 14.12 0.63 2.67
N ARG A 235 14.00 -0.07 1.53
CA ARG A 235 13.04 -1.15 1.26
C ARG A 235 11.61 -0.82 1.67
N SER A 236 11.27 0.47 1.62
CA SER A 236 9.95 1.04 1.97
C SER A 236 9.66 2.22 1.05
N GLY A 237 8.55 2.93 1.29
CA GLY A 237 8.21 4.12 0.52
C GLY A 237 7.71 3.82 -0.90
N LEU A 238 7.58 4.88 -1.68
CA LEU A 238 7.10 4.86 -3.05
C LEU A 238 8.29 4.86 -4.02
N THR A 239 8.36 3.84 -4.86
CA THR A 239 9.35 3.73 -5.95
C THR A 239 8.69 4.00 -7.30
N THR A 240 9.48 4.25 -8.33
CA THR A 240 8.96 4.41 -9.71
C THR A 240 8.10 3.21 -10.12
N GLU A 241 8.49 1.99 -9.75
CA GLU A 241 7.76 0.76 -10.05
C GLU A 241 6.43 0.68 -9.30
N SER A 242 6.41 1.06 -8.02
CA SER A 242 5.19 1.05 -7.20
C SER A 242 4.20 2.15 -7.61
N MET A 243 4.70 3.23 -8.20
CA MET A 243 3.89 4.31 -8.79
C MET A 243 3.51 4.06 -10.25
N GLU A 244 3.93 2.92 -10.82
CA GLU A 244 3.70 2.57 -12.23
C GLU A 244 4.24 3.61 -13.20
N ILE A 245 5.44 4.15 -12.90
CA ILE A 245 6.22 5.01 -13.78
C ILE A 245 7.28 4.14 -14.44
N SER A 246 7.02 3.70 -15.66
CA SER A 246 7.84 2.71 -16.39
C SER A 246 8.51 3.29 -17.63
N GLY A 247 9.27 2.45 -18.34
CA GLY A 247 9.93 2.82 -19.59
C GLY A 247 10.93 3.96 -19.46
N PHE A 248 11.04 4.78 -20.49
CA PHE A 248 11.97 5.93 -20.54
C PHE A 248 11.69 6.95 -19.42
N THR A 249 10.43 7.21 -19.12
CA THR A 249 10.06 8.12 -18.03
C THR A 249 10.55 7.59 -16.68
N GLY A 250 10.37 6.29 -16.40
CA GLY A 250 10.87 5.67 -15.17
C GLY A 250 12.39 5.73 -15.06
N TRP A 251 13.10 5.48 -16.16
CA TRP A 251 14.56 5.63 -16.24
C TRP A 251 14.98 7.09 -15.95
N TYR A 252 14.35 8.07 -16.61
CA TYR A 252 14.65 9.49 -16.41
C TYR A 252 14.46 9.90 -14.94
N VAL A 253 13.33 9.52 -14.34
CA VAL A 253 13.04 9.82 -12.93
C VAL A 253 14.12 9.25 -12.01
N ARG A 254 14.50 7.97 -12.19
CA ARG A 254 15.53 7.33 -11.38
C ARG A 254 16.93 7.94 -11.55
N ALA A 255 17.24 8.39 -12.77
CA ALA A 255 18.58 8.89 -13.09
C ALA A 255 18.79 10.36 -12.69
N PHE A 256 17.74 11.19 -12.78
CA PHE A 256 17.89 12.64 -12.76
C PHE A 256 17.03 13.37 -11.74
N MET A 257 16.04 12.70 -11.13
CA MET A 257 15.18 13.35 -10.13
C MET A 257 15.59 13.00 -8.71
N ASP A 258 15.36 13.93 -7.81
CA ASP A 258 15.58 13.80 -6.38
C ASP A 258 14.36 14.28 -5.56
N LYS A 259 14.51 14.38 -4.24
CA LYS A 259 13.43 14.78 -3.33
C LYS A 259 12.99 16.23 -3.53
N GLU A 260 13.90 17.09 -3.92
CA GLU A 260 13.65 18.51 -4.21
C GLU A 260 12.79 18.67 -5.48
N ASP A 261 12.96 17.78 -6.45
CA ASP A 261 12.13 17.78 -7.66
C ASP A 261 10.67 17.45 -7.37
N VAL A 262 10.41 16.64 -6.33
CA VAL A 262 9.03 16.32 -5.88
C VAL A 262 8.30 17.56 -5.39
N MET A 263 9.02 18.53 -4.82
CA MET A 263 8.46 19.80 -4.34
C MET A 263 8.15 20.82 -5.45
N LYS A 264 8.56 20.55 -6.69
CA LYS A 264 8.37 21.51 -7.80
C LYS A 264 6.94 21.48 -8.31
N GLU A 265 6.42 22.66 -8.63
CA GLU A 265 5.10 22.89 -9.24
C GLU A 265 4.84 21.97 -10.45
N SER A 266 5.86 21.75 -11.28
CA SER A 266 5.75 20.87 -12.45
C SER A 266 5.55 19.40 -12.10
N PHE A 267 6.04 18.95 -10.93
CA PHE A 267 5.80 17.61 -10.41
C PHE A 267 4.38 17.49 -9.85
N ILE A 268 3.97 18.47 -9.05
CA ILE A 268 2.63 18.57 -8.47
C ILE A 268 1.57 18.52 -9.57
N LYS A 269 1.67 19.37 -10.59
CA LYS A 269 0.72 19.39 -11.73
C LYS A 269 0.64 18.05 -12.44
N ARG A 270 1.77 17.41 -12.75
CA ARG A 270 1.78 16.07 -13.36
C ARG A 270 1.16 15.00 -12.46
N GLY A 271 1.33 15.13 -11.15
CA GLY A 271 0.67 14.27 -10.16
C GLY A 271 -0.84 14.39 -10.21
N ILE A 272 -1.35 15.65 -10.22
CA ILE A 272 -2.79 15.95 -10.32
C ILE A 272 -3.36 15.41 -11.63
N ASP A 273 -2.71 15.68 -12.77
CA ASP A 273 -3.15 15.17 -14.08
C ASP A 273 -3.20 13.64 -14.12
N LYS A 274 -2.23 13.00 -13.48
CA LYS A 274 -2.19 11.53 -13.37
C LYS A 274 -3.35 11.00 -12.53
N VAL A 275 -3.61 11.61 -11.37
CA VAL A 275 -4.71 11.22 -10.49
C VAL A 275 -6.06 11.45 -11.17
N ALA A 276 -6.23 12.55 -11.89
CA ALA A 276 -7.44 12.81 -12.67
C ALA A 276 -7.71 11.72 -13.73
N LYS A 277 -6.68 11.32 -14.47
CA LYS A 277 -6.79 10.19 -15.43
C LYS A 277 -7.13 8.89 -14.72
N GLN A 278 -6.47 8.61 -13.60
CA GLN A 278 -6.73 7.38 -12.83
C GLN A 278 -8.14 7.36 -12.27
N ALA A 279 -8.64 8.46 -11.72
CA ALA A 279 -9.98 8.55 -11.15
C ALA A 279 -11.08 8.31 -12.20
N ALA A 280 -10.82 8.65 -13.46
CA ALA A 280 -11.74 8.43 -14.58
C ALA A 280 -11.79 6.97 -15.08
N GLU A 281 -10.81 6.11 -14.71
CA GLU A 281 -10.78 4.69 -15.10
C GLU A 281 -11.49 3.81 -14.08
N GLY A 282 -11.96 2.65 -14.49
CA GLY A 282 -12.47 1.59 -13.62
C GLY A 282 -13.97 1.37 -13.71
N GLY A 283 -14.45 0.41 -12.94
CA GLY A 283 -15.85 0.00 -12.87
C GLY A 283 -16.66 0.75 -11.83
N GLY A 284 -16.02 1.60 -11.03
CA GLY A 284 -16.64 2.38 -9.95
C GLY A 284 -15.80 2.42 -8.68
N TRP A 285 -16.48 2.59 -7.56
CA TRP A 285 -15.87 2.81 -6.27
C TRP A 285 -16.37 1.84 -5.21
N PHE A 286 -15.47 1.40 -4.34
CA PHE A 286 -15.83 0.75 -3.09
C PHE A 286 -15.59 1.73 -1.94
N ILE A 287 -16.57 1.86 -1.05
CA ILE A 287 -16.43 2.53 0.23
C ILE A 287 -16.47 1.47 1.32
N ILE A 288 -15.47 1.46 2.20
CA ILE A 288 -15.45 0.61 3.39
C ILE A 288 -15.69 1.50 4.60
N THR A 289 -16.64 1.12 5.45
CA THR A 289 -16.98 1.83 6.68
C THR A 289 -16.64 1.01 7.92
N SER A 290 -16.49 1.69 9.05
CA SER A 290 -16.38 1.08 10.37
C SER A 290 -17.61 1.40 11.22
N ARG A 291 -17.73 0.77 12.39
CA ARG A 291 -18.78 1.07 13.38
C ARG A 291 -18.42 2.23 14.27
N GLY A 292 -17.14 2.48 14.44
CA GLY A 292 -16.57 3.54 15.26
C GLY A 292 -15.18 3.88 14.77
N GLU A 293 -14.53 4.83 15.40
CA GLU A 293 -13.16 5.28 15.12
C GLU A 293 -12.17 4.86 16.21
N GLY A 294 -12.61 4.00 17.13
CA GLY A 294 -11.74 3.46 18.16
C GLY A 294 -10.65 2.55 17.58
N ILE A 295 -9.58 2.35 18.35
CA ILE A 295 -8.43 1.52 17.94
C ILE A 295 -8.89 0.13 17.46
N SER A 296 -9.83 -0.48 18.21
CA SER A 296 -10.39 -1.79 17.86
C SER A 296 -11.14 -1.77 16.51
N ASP A 297 -11.92 -0.72 16.25
CA ASP A 297 -12.69 -0.58 15.03
C ASP A 297 -11.78 -0.45 13.81
N LEU A 298 -10.74 0.39 13.93
CA LEU A 298 -9.76 0.62 12.87
C LEU A 298 -8.94 -0.64 12.57
N ILE A 299 -8.42 -1.32 13.60
CA ILE A 299 -7.68 -2.58 13.42
C ILE A 299 -8.57 -3.64 12.77
N ASN A 300 -9.80 -3.82 13.24
CA ASN A 300 -10.73 -4.80 12.65
C ASN A 300 -11.10 -4.44 11.20
N THR A 301 -11.25 -3.16 10.89
CA THR A 301 -11.51 -2.70 9.52
C THR A 301 -10.31 -2.98 8.61
N GLY A 302 -9.08 -2.70 9.08
CA GLY A 302 -7.85 -3.05 8.35
C GLY A 302 -7.69 -4.55 8.10
N ARG A 303 -8.02 -5.39 9.08
CA ARG A 303 -8.05 -6.86 8.92
C ARG A 303 -9.03 -7.29 7.84
N ARG A 304 -10.25 -6.76 7.86
CA ARG A 304 -11.31 -7.09 6.89
C ARG A 304 -10.97 -6.60 5.49
N PHE A 305 -10.42 -5.39 5.39
CA PHE A 305 -9.91 -4.85 4.12
C PHE A 305 -8.86 -5.78 3.51
N GLU A 306 -7.85 -6.21 4.27
CA GLU A 306 -6.81 -7.09 3.75
C GLU A 306 -7.40 -8.43 3.31
N ARG A 307 -8.31 -9.02 4.08
CA ARG A 307 -8.98 -10.28 3.71
C ARG A 307 -9.75 -10.15 2.40
N MET A 308 -10.42 -9.02 2.14
CA MET A 308 -11.04 -8.70 0.86
C MET A 308 -9.99 -8.57 -0.25
N ALA A 309 -8.93 -7.79 -0.01
CA ALA A 309 -7.88 -7.51 -0.99
C ALA A 309 -7.13 -8.77 -1.44
N LEU A 310 -6.96 -9.75 -0.54
CA LEU A 310 -6.34 -11.05 -0.85
C LEU A 310 -7.16 -11.89 -1.85
N LYS A 311 -8.48 -11.67 -1.93
CA LYS A 311 -9.37 -12.36 -2.88
C LYS A 311 -9.42 -11.66 -4.25
N ALA A 312 -9.15 -10.37 -4.30
CA ALA A 312 -9.41 -9.53 -5.48
C ALA A 312 -8.72 -10.03 -6.76
N ARG A 313 -7.46 -10.52 -6.65
CA ARG A 313 -6.69 -11.01 -7.80
C ARG A 313 -7.38 -12.22 -8.50
N GLU A 314 -8.02 -13.10 -7.77
CA GLU A 314 -8.69 -14.27 -8.33
C GLU A 314 -9.90 -13.89 -9.17
N HIS A 315 -10.54 -12.77 -8.82
CA HIS A 315 -11.61 -12.16 -9.58
C HIS A 315 -11.12 -11.21 -10.68
N LYS A 316 -9.80 -11.10 -10.89
CA LYS A 316 -9.17 -10.10 -11.77
C LYS A 316 -9.56 -8.66 -11.44
N LEU A 317 -9.95 -8.40 -10.20
CA LEU A 317 -10.30 -7.07 -9.71
C LEU A 317 -9.07 -6.39 -9.13
N ALA A 318 -8.81 -5.19 -9.61
CA ALA A 318 -7.81 -4.29 -9.08
C ALA A 318 -8.44 -3.34 -8.06
N ILE A 319 -7.69 -3.01 -7.03
CA ILE A 319 -8.07 -2.08 -5.98
C ILE A 319 -7.01 -1.01 -5.87
N HIS A 320 -7.43 0.26 -5.97
CA HIS A 320 -6.58 1.42 -5.77
C HIS A 320 -7.16 2.31 -4.68
N PRO A 321 -6.57 2.32 -3.47
CA PRO A 321 -6.95 3.28 -2.44
C PRO A 321 -6.68 4.71 -2.92
N MET A 322 -7.69 5.56 -2.83
CA MET A 322 -7.61 7.00 -3.07
C MET A 322 -7.99 7.71 -1.76
N THR A 323 -7.19 7.44 -0.72
CA THR A 323 -7.45 7.79 0.68
C THR A 323 -7.28 9.27 0.99
N GLN A 324 -6.62 10.04 0.11
CA GLN A 324 -6.55 11.49 0.23
C GLN A 324 -7.91 12.16 0.44
N PHE A 325 -8.97 11.51 -0.02
CA PHE A 325 -10.34 11.93 0.25
C PHE A 325 -10.67 11.95 1.74
N LEU A 326 -10.12 11.03 2.51
CA LEU A 326 -10.34 10.88 3.95
C LEU A 326 -9.23 11.51 4.80
N GLU A 327 -8.11 11.89 4.17
CA GLU A 327 -6.99 12.57 4.80
C GLU A 327 -7.22 14.08 4.90
N GLU A 328 -8.08 14.62 4.03
CA GLU A 328 -8.51 16.02 4.06
C GLU A 328 -9.90 16.13 4.73
N LYS A 329 -10.06 17.15 5.61
CA LYS A 329 -11.27 17.31 6.41
C LYS A 329 -12.51 17.51 5.52
N GLU A 330 -12.40 18.33 4.51
CA GLU A 330 -13.49 18.66 3.59
C GLU A 330 -14.00 17.40 2.85
N GLY A 331 -13.09 16.51 2.47
CA GLY A 331 -13.44 15.25 1.83
C GLY A 331 -14.17 14.30 2.78
N ARG A 332 -13.70 14.16 4.02
CA ARG A 332 -14.37 13.37 5.05
C ARG A 332 -15.78 13.86 5.33
N ASP A 333 -15.92 15.16 5.53
CA ASP A 333 -17.22 15.80 5.80
C ASP A 333 -18.18 15.64 4.62
N ALA A 334 -17.69 15.72 3.38
CA ALA A 334 -18.49 15.52 2.17
C ALA A 334 -19.02 14.09 2.04
N ILE A 335 -18.18 13.08 2.30
CA ILE A 335 -18.63 11.69 2.29
C ILE A 335 -19.63 11.43 3.41
N ALA A 336 -19.34 11.86 4.63
CA ALA A 336 -20.24 11.68 5.77
C ALA A 336 -21.62 12.32 5.51
N LYS A 337 -21.65 13.51 4.91
CA LYS A 337 -22.91 14.23 4.60
C LYS A 337 -23.75 13.53 3.51
N ASN A 338 -23.11 12.85 2.57
CA ASN A 338 -23.78 12.20 1.44
C ASN A 338 -24.14 10.72 1.71
N HIS A 339 -23.76 10.19 2.87
CA HIS A 339 -24.11 8.87 3.36
C HIS A 339 -24.83 8.99 4.70
N ASP A 340 -25.44 7.89 5.17
CA ASP A 340 -26.06 7.82 6.49
C ASP A 340 -25.02 8.20 7.57
N ASP A 341 -25.38 9.10 8.50
CA ASP A 341 -24.54 9.56 9.61
C ASP A 341 -23.97 8.41 10.48
N SER A 342 -24.56 7.21 10.39
CA SER A 342 -24.03 6.00 11.05
C SER A 342 -22.84 5.37 10.33
N MET A 343 -22.46 5.86 9.14
CA MET A 343 -21.40 5.32 8.30
C MET A 343 -20.12 6.14 8.43
N ILE A 344 -19.11 5.56 9.06
CA ILE A 344 -17.79 6.19 9.18
C ILE A 344 -16.88 5.60 8.10
N PRO A 345 -16.60 6.34 7.01
CA PRO A 345 -15.78 5.85 5.92
C PRO A 345 -14.32 5.72 6.34
N GLN A 346 -13.73 4.56 6.04
CA GLN A 346 -12.32 4.27 6.35
C GLN A 346 -11.47 4.07 5.10
N PHE A 347 -12.11 3.67 4.00
CA PHE A 347 -11.46 3.57 2.69
C PHE A 347 -12.37 4.07 1.58
N VAL A 348 -11.81 4.80 0.65
CA VAL A 348 -12.36 5.10 -0.67
C VAL A 348 -11.45 4.43 -1.69
N LEU A 349 -11.98 3.45 -2.41
CA LEU A 349 -11.22 2.57 -3.27
C LEU A 349 -11.77 2.64 -4.70
N ARG A 350 -10.95 3.06 -5.63
CA ARG A 350 -11.27 2.87 -7.04
C ARG A 350 -11.09 1.39 -7.39
N VAL A 351 -12.05 0.82 -8.11
CA VAL A 351 -12.07 -0.61 -8.45
C VAL A 351 -12.37 -0.83 -9.93
N GLY A 352 -11.89 -1.93 -10.48
CA GLY A 352 -12.15 -2.32 -11.86
C GLY A 352 -11.44 -3.61 -12.24
N TYR A 353 -11.85 -4.21 -13.35
CA TYR A 353 -11.21 -5.40 -13.90
C TYR A 353 -9.90 -5.06 -14.61
N LEU A 354 -9.00 -6.04 -14.65
CA LEU A 354 -7.76 -5.99 -15.44
C LEU A 354 -7.75 -7.09 -16.48
N SER A 355 -7.23 -6.80 -17.67
CA SER A 355 -6.94 -7.82 -18.68
C SER A 355 -5.83 -8.76 -18.18
N ASN A 356 -4.75 -8.19 -17.64
CA ASN A 356 -3.62 -8.90 -17.05
C ASN A 356 -3.34 -8.35 -15.67
N TYR A 357 -3.17 -9.23 -14.67
CA TYR A 357 -2.86 -8.82 -13.31
C TYR A 357 -1.35 -8.90 -13.09
N PRO A 358 -0.66 -7.76 -12.96
CA PRO A 358 0.79 -7.74 -12.86
C PRO A 358 1.30 -8.27 -11.50
N ASP A 359 2.57 -8.68 -11.47
CA ASP A 359 3.21 -9.14 -10.24
C ASP A 359 3.55 -7.99 -9.28
N PRO A 360 3.64 -8.27 -7.96
CA PRO A 360 3.95 -7.28 -6.96
C PRO A 360 5.34 -6.67 -7.13
N VAL A 361 5.42 -5.35 -6.97
CA VAL A 361 6.67 -4.59 -7.12
C VAL A 361 7.10 -3.87 -5.84
N SER A 362 6.17 -3.55 -4.95
CA SER A 362 6.47 -2.78 -3.74
C SER A 362 7.45 -3.52 -2.83
N LEU A 363 8.51 -2.81 -2.43
CA LEU A 363 9.55 -3.35 -1.57
C LEU A 363 9.05 -3.60 -0.15
N ARG A 364 9.74 -4.49 0.56
CA ARG A 364 9.45 -4.81 1.97
C ARG A 364 10.73 -4.85 2.78
N ARG A 365 10.67 -4.35 4.02
CA ARG A 365 11.74 -4.45 4.98
C ARG A 365 11.93 -5.92 5.39
N PRO A 366 13.16 -6.39 5.57
CA PRO A 366 13.43 -7.69 6.19
C PRO A 366 12.83 -7.76 7.60
N VAL A 367 12.54 -8.97 8.07
CA VAL A 367 11.98 -9.17 9.43
C VAL A 367 12.89 -8.57 10.49
N SER A 368 14.20 -8.76 10.38
CA SER A 368 15.21 -8.22 11.30
C SER A 368 15.15 -6.69 11.47
N TRP A 369 14.62 -5.94 10.50
CA TRP A 369 14.59 -4.47 10.57
C TRP A 369 13.43 -3.90 11.39
N PHE A 370 12.45 -4.70 11.74
CA PHE A 370 11.31 -4.25 12.54
C PHE A 370 11.12 -5.03 13.84
N ILE A 371 12.08 -5.89 14.19
CA ILE A 371 12.09 -6.56 15.50
C ILE A 371 12.72 -5.64 16.53
N ARG A 372 12.10 -5.58 17.70
CA ARG A 372 12.62 -4.96 18.93
C ARG A 372 12.69 -6.00 20.04
N THR A 373 13.77 -6.02 20.77
CA THR A 373 14.01 -6.88 21.96
C THR A 373 13.84 -6.08 23.23
#